data_c4a5bb132052caaa3cf6fd64bc16b26a
#
_entry.id   c4a5bb132052caaa3cf6fd64bc16b26a
#
_cell.length_a   1.000
_cell.length_b   1.000
_cell.length_c   1.000
_cell.angle_alpha   90.00
_cell.angle_beta   90.00
_cell.angle_gamma   90.00
#
_symmetry.space_group_name_H-M   'P 1'
#
loop_
_entity.id
_entity.type
_entity.pdbx_description
1 polymer ?
#
loop_
_entity_poly.entity_id
_entity_poly.type
_entity_poly.pdbx_seq_one_letter_code
_entity_poly.pdbx_strand_id
1 'polypeptide(L)'
;VNEAVRKNNTIKWIHVRHEETGAYAAAAEAQLTGRPGCCAGSSGPGHVHLINGLYDAQRSGAPVIAIASTIPSREFGTEYFQETNTIKLFNDCSYYNEVATTPKQFPRMLQSAIQTAITRKGVAVVGLPGDLAKASAVSVDSSVRNYFTRPEVCPSEEDLILLADLLNSHERITLVCGIGCRGAHEEVIALSEKLNAPVAYTFKGKMEVQYENPYEVGMTGLLGMPSGYYSMHEAEVLLMLGTDFPYSAFLPDDIKIAQIDIKPERLGRRAKVDIGLCGDVKMTIQALLRMLTPKTDDTFLLKQLKRYEEVKKDLAAYTKDKGEVNKIQPEYVMSEIDKLSSDDAVFTVDTGMTCVWGARYLQATGNRHMLGSFNHGSMANALPQAIGAALAYPDRQVVALCGEGGLSMTFGD
;
A
#
# COMPACT_ATOMS: atom_id res chain seq x y z
N VAL A 1 -15.59 10.73 -24.93
CA VAL A 1 -15.56 9.82 -23.78
C VAL A 1 -16.67 10.19 -22.80
N ASN A 2 -16.70 11.39 -22.22
CA ASN A 2 -17.68 11.80 -21.21
C ASN A 2 -19.13 11.59 -21.66
N GLU A 3 -19.48 11.93 -22.91
CA GLU A 3 -20.84 11.72 -23.44
C GLU A 3 -21.18 10.23 -23.59
N ALA A 4 -20.22 9.39 -23.92
CA ALA A 4 -20.42 7.95 -23.99
C ALA A 4 -20.65 7.35 -22.60
N VAL A 5 -19.88 7.78 -21.59
CA VAL A 5 -20.08 7.38 -20.19
C VAL A 5 -21.43 7.86 -19.67
N ARG A 6 -21.81 9.13 -19.95
CA ARG A 6 -23.11 9.70 -19.57
C ARG A 6 -24.31 8.93 -20.15
N LYS A 7 -24.19 8.43 -21.39
CA LYS A 7 -25.22 7.62 -22.03
C LYS A 7 -25.26 6.17 -21.55
N ASN A 8 -24.14 5.67 -21.06
CA ASN A 8 -24.02 4.30 -20.59
C ASN A 8 -24.03 4.26 -19.05
N ASN A 9 -25.19 4.08 -18.46
CA ASN A 9 -25.41 4.11 -17.01
C ASN A 9 -24.67 3.01 -16.22
N THR A 10 -23.74 2.28 -16.81
CA THR A 10 -22.95 1.22 -16.13
C THR A 10 -21.66 1.74 -15.50
N ILE A 11 -21.20 2.95 -15.88
CA ILE A 11 -20.00 3.59 -15.34
C ILE A 11 -20.41 4.93 -14.71
N LYS A 12 -20.07 5.12 -13.44
CA LYS A 12 -20.27 6.39 -12.75
C LYS A 12 -19.07 7.31 -13.02
N TRP A 13 -19.32 8.44 -13.63
CA TRP A 13 -18.32 9.49 -13.82
C TRP A 13 -18.23 10.36 -12.56
N ILE A 14 -17.03 10.42 -11.98
CA ILE A 14 -16.74 11.31 -10.84
C ILE A 14 -15.90 12.47 -11.38
N HIS A 15 -16.45 13.67 -11.33
CA HIS A 15 -15.75 14.87 -11.76
C HIS A 15 -14.85 15.38 -10.63
N VAL A 16 -13.61 15.69 -10.97
CA VAL A 16 -12.63 16.35 -10.08
C VAL A 16 -12.21 17.68 -10.72
N ARG A 17 -11.74 18.62 -9.93
CA ARG A 17 -11.21 19.89 -10.44
C ARG A 17 -9.75 19.77 -10.85
N HIS A 18 -8.99 18.98 -10.11
CA HIS A 18 -7.60 18.71 -10.42
C HIS A 18 -7.41 17.21 -10.69
N GLU A 19 -6.80 16.86 -11.81
CA GLU A 19 -6.68 15.46 -12.25
C GLU A 19 -5.84 14.60 -11.29
N GLU A 20 -4.92 15.20 -10.57
CA GLU A 20 -4.15 14.54 -9.51
C GLU A 20 -5.07 13.90 -8.46
N THR A 21 -6.12 14.63 -8.06
CA THR A 21 -7.17 14.12 -7.15
C THR A 21 -7.82 12.86 -7.71
N GLY A 22 -8.13 12.85 -9.00
CA GLY A 22 -8.68 11.67 -9.66
C GLY A 22 -7.76 10.46 -9.63
N ALA A 23 -6.45 10.66 -9.77
CA ALA A 23 -5.48 9.59 -9.71
C ALA A 23 -5.32 9.01 -8.29
N TYR A 24 -5.26 9.85 -7.25
CA TYR A 24 -5.24 9.39 -5.85
C TYR A 24 -6.53 8.68 -5.45
N ALA A 25 -7.70 9.20 -5.85
CA ALA A 25 -8.98 8.57 -5.56
C ALA A 25 -9.09 7.18 -6.20
N ALA A 26 -8.67 7.05 -7.47
CA ALA A 26 -8.61 5.76 -8.16
C ALA A 26 -7.63 4.78 -7.49
N ALA A 27 -6.49 5.27 -6.99
CA ALA A 27 -5.53 4.47 -6.25
C ALA A 27 -6.09 3.97 -4.91
N ALA A 28 -6.85 4.82 -4.20
CA ALA A 28 -7.50 4.47 -2.95
C ALA A 28 -8.59 3.40 -3.16
N GLU A 29 -9.47 3.58 -4.14
CA GLU A 29 -10.46 2.57 -4.53
C GLU A 29 -9.78 1.22 -4.82
N ALA A 30 -8.70 1.23 -5.62
CA ALA A 30 -7.99 0.02 -5.98
C ALA A 30 -7.33 -0.69 -4.79
N GLN A 31 -6.76 0.05 -3.85
CA GLN A 31 -6.15 -0.52 -2.63
C GLN A 31 -7.18 -1.14 -1.68
N LEU A 32 -8.38 -0.54 -1.59
CA LEU A 32 -9.44 -1.00 -0.72
C LEU A 32 -10.22 -2.18 -1.31
N THR A 33 -10.56 -2.11 -2.60
CA THR A 33 -11.44 -3.11 -3.24
C THR A 33 -10.68 -4.26 -3.89
N GLY A 34 -9.38 -4.08 -4.17
CA GLY A 34 -8.59 -5.00 -4.99
C GLY A 34 -8.99 -5.01 -6.47
N ARG A 35 -9.90 -4.14 -6.90
CA ARG A 35 -10.31 -3.93 -8.30
C ARG A 35 -9.48 -2.81 -8.92
N PRO A 36 -9.33 -2.77 -10.25
CA PRO A 36 -8.66 -1.64 -10.88
C PRO A 36 -9.47 -0.35 -10.71
N GLY A 37 -8.82 0.69 -10.18
CA GLY A 37 -9.35 2.06 -10.24
C GLY A 37 -9.13 2.66 -11.64
N CYS A 38 -9.92 3.67 -12.01
CA CYS A 38 -9.77 4.33 -13.31
C CYS A 38 -9.77 5.86 -13.13
N CYS A 39 -8.81 6.53 -13.75
CA CYS A 39 -8.76 7.98 -13.85
C CYS A 39 -8.52 8.44 -15.28
N ALA A 40 -8.83 9.68 -15.58
CA ALA A 40 -8.66 10.24 -16.92
C ALA A 40 -8.23 11.71 -16.87
N GLY A 41 -7.39 12.12 -17.82
CA GLY A 41 -6.99 13.51 -18.04
C GLY A 41 -7.12 13.92 -19.49
N SER A 42 -7.45 15.19 -19.74
CA SER A 42 -7.45 15.76 -21.10
C SER A 42 -6.04 15.85 -21.67
N SER A 43 -5.91 16.16 -22.96
CA SER A 43 -4.60 16.35 -23.61
C SER A 43 -3.77 17.47 -22.99
N GLY A 44 -2.48 17.32 -23.03
CA GLY A 44 -1.54 18.29 -22.48
C GLY A 44 -1.60 18.37 -20.92
N PRO A 45 -1.91 19.56 -20.36
CA PRO A 45 -1.87 19.75 -18.91
C PRO A 45 -2.76 18.77 -18.14
N GLY A 46 -3.93 18.39 -18.66
CA GLY A 46 -4.85 17.52 -17.95
C GLY A 46 -4.27 16.14 -17.62
N HIS A 47 -3.63 15.47 -18.58
CA HIS A 47 -3.01 14.19 -18.25
C HIS A 47 -1.64 14.34 -17.57
N VAL A 48 -0.95 15.49 -17.72
CA VAL A 48 0.30 15.78 -16.99
C VAL A 48 0.03 15.84 -15.48
N HIS A 49 -1.08 16.43 -15.06
CA HIS A 49 -1.47 16.51 -13.66
C HIS A 49 -1.70 15.13 -12.99
N LEU A 50 -2.04 14.07 -13.75
CA LEU A 50 -2.20 12.73 -13.19
C LEU A 50 -0.92 12.14 -12.59
N ILE A 51 0.25 12.63 -13.00
CA ILE A 51 1.55 11.95 -12.79
C ILE A 51 1.82 11.69 -11.31
N ASN A 52 1.66 12.67 -10.43
CA ASN A 52 1.98 12.51 -9.02
C ASN A 52 1.13 11.42 -8.35
N GLY A 53 -0.18 11.42 -8.59
CA GLY A 53 -1.06 10.36 -8.09
C GLY A 53 -0.78 8.99 -8.73
N LEU A 54 -0.34 8.96 -9.99
CA LEU A 54 0.08 7.71 -10.65
C LEU A 54 1.39 7.15 -10.09
N TYR A 55 2.36 8.01 -9.73
CA TYR A 55 3.54 7.57 -8.99
C TYR A 55 3.17 6.95 -7.65
N ASP A 56 2.28 7.57 -6.89
CA ASP A 56 1.81 7.02 -5.62
C ASP A 56 1.12 5.67 -5.83
N ALA A 57 0.23 5.55 -6.80
CA ALA A 57 -0.44 4.30 -7.18
C ALA A 57 0.58 3.19 -7.52
N GLN A 58 1.56 3.51 -8.37
CA GLN A 58 2.61 2.59 -8.80
C GLN A 58 3.47 2.11 -7.62
N ARG A 59 3.90 3.04 -6.76
CA ARG A 59 4.70 2.74 -5.56
C ARG A 59 3.93 1.99 -4.49
N SER A 60 2.62 2.24 -4.41
CA SER A 60 1.72 1.55 -3.47
C SER A 60 1.25 0.18 -3.98
N GLY A 61 1.51 -0.14 -5.25
CA GLY A 61 1.05 -1.38 -5.87
C GLY A 61 -0.46 -1.41 -6.11
N ALA A 62 -1.07 -0.23 -6.32
CA ALA A 62 -2.48 -0.08 -6.63
C ALA A 62 -2.72 -0.28 -8.13
N PRO A 63 -3.59 -1.21 -8.57
CA PRO A 63 -3.94 -1.37 -9.97
C PRO A 63 -4.78 -0.17 -10.45
N VAL A 64 -4.19 0.71 -11.25
CA VAL A 64 -4.87 1.90 -11.80
C VAL A 64 -4.75 1.93 -13.32
N ILE A 65 -5.88 2.21 -13.98
CA ILE A 65 -5.94 2.48 -15.42
C ILE A 65 -6.07 3.98 -15.61
N ALA A 66 -5.09 4.60 -16.25
CA ALA A 66 -5.13 6.02 -16.60
C ALA A 66 -5.42 6.18 -18.09
N ILE A 67 -6.49 6.91 -18.41
CA ILE A 67 -6.82 7.29 -19.79
C ILE A 67 -6.21 8.68 -20.02
N ALA A 68 -5.10 8.71 -20.74
CA ALA A 68 -4.44 9.96 -21.15
C ALA A 68 -4.97 10.38 -22.52
N SER A 69 -5.88 11.36 -22.55
CA SER A 69 -6.32 11.89 -23.86
C SER A 69 -5.14 12.57 -24.55
N THR A 70 -5.05 12.41 -25.88
CA THR A 70 -4.01 13.05 -26.69
C THR A 70 -4.64 13.88 -27.81
N ILE A 71 -3.83 14.71 -28.44
CA ILE A 71 -4.21 15.48 -29.64
C ILE A 71 -4.64 14.54 -30.77
N PRO A 72 -5.32 15.01 -31.83
CA PRO A 72 -5.64 14.17 -32.98
C PRO A 72 -4.39 13.51 -33.58
N SER A 73 -4.49 12.23 -33.94
CA SER A 73 -3.35 11.42 -34.39
C SER A 73 -2.61 11.99 -35.60
N ARG A 74 -3.32 12.68 -36.50
CA ARG A 74 -2.74 13.35 -37.68
C ARG A 74 -1.82 14.51 -37.38
N GLU A 75 -1.88 15.03 -36.13
CA GLU A 75 -1.10 16.18 -35.68
C GLU A 75 0.13 15.75 -34.84
N PHE A 76 0.35 14.46 -34.65
CA PHE A 76 1.49 13.96 -33.89
C PHE A 76 2.83 14.36 -34.54
N GLY A 77 3.72 14.95 -33.73
CA GLY A 77 5.05 15.37 -34.16
C GLY A 77 5.09 16.74 -34.84
N THR A 78 4.00 17.51 -34.77
CA THR A 78 3.92 18.85 -35.39
C THR A 78 4.00 20.00 -34.40
N GLU A 79 4.23 19.70 -33.10
CA GLU A 79 4.16 20.68 -32.01
C GLU A 79 2.76 21.32 -31.87
N TYR A 80 1.74 20.54 -32.18
CA TYR A 80 0.35 20.98 -32.10
C TYR A 80 -0.02 21.38 -30.67
N PHE A 81 -0.98 22.33 -30.54
CA PHE A 81 -1.47 22.81 -29.25
C PHE A 81 -1.82 21.63 -28.31
N GLN A 82 -1.26 21.64 -27.08
CA GLN A 82 -1.36 20.57 -26.07
C GLN A 82 -0.72 19.23 -26.47
N GLU A 83 0.16 19.19 -27.45
CA GLU A 83 0.91 17.97 -27.71
C GLU A 83 1.86 17.64 -26.57
N THR A 84 1.86 16.40 -26.16
CA THR A 84 2.83 15.81 -25.22
C THR A 84 3.17 14.39 -25.67
N ASN A 85 4.38 13.95 -25.40
CA ASN A 85 4.76 12.57 -25.65
C ASN A 85 4.36 11.69 -24.44
N THR A 86 3.15 11.14 -24.46
CA THR A 86 2.60 10.32 -23.38
C THR A 86 3.46 9.10 -23.06
N ILE A 87 4.07 8.47 -24.06
CA ILE A 87 4.93 7.29 -23.86
C ILE A 87 6.15 7.67 -23.00
N LYS A 88 6.83 8.77 -23.32
CA LYS A 88 7.97 9.24 -22.51
C LYS A 88 7.52 9.73 -21.14
N LEU A 89 6.39 10.44 -21.08
CA LEU A 89 5.90 11.08 -19.88
C LEU A 89 5.57 10.08 -18.77
N PHE A 90 4.89 8.98 -19.11
CA PHE A 90 4.42 7.99 -18.13
C PHE A 90 5.30 6.75 -18.01
N ASN A 91 6.44 6.70 -18.67
CA ASN A 91 7.30 5.52 -18.72
C ASN A 91 7.77 5.06 -17.32
N ASP A 92 8.10 6.00 -16.43
CA ASP A 92 8.62 5.67 -15.10
C ASP A 92 7.52 5.34 -14.08
N CYS A 93 6.30 5.80 -14.28
CA CYS A 93 5.19 5.59 -13.35
C CYS A 93 4.17 4.54 -13.80
N SER A 94 4.50 3.70 -14.79
CA SER A 94 3.57 2.68 -15.28
C SER A 94 4.27 1.40 -15.74
N TYR A 95 3.53 0.29 -15.71
CA TYR A 95 3.96 -1.00 -16.27
C TYR A 95 3.49 -1.24 -17.70
N TYR A 96 2.51 -0.47 -18.15
CA TYR A 96 1.97 -0.49 -19.49
C TYR A 96 1.69 0.94 -19.91
N ASN A 97 2.18 1.34 -21.07
CA ASN A 97 2.01 2.70 -21.56
C ASN A 97 2.04 2.71 -23.10
N GLU A 98 0.86 2.77 -23.71
CA GLU A 98 0.71 2.70 -25.14
C GLU A 98 -0.34 3.70 -25.64
N VAL A 99 -0.18 4.20 -26.86
CA VAL A 99 -1.12 5.10 -27.52
C VAL A 99 -1.90 4.34 -28.60
N ALA A 100 -3.21 4.44 -28.57
CA ALA A 100 -4.07 3.82 -29.57
C ALA A 100 -3.86 4.46 -30.95
N THR A 101 -3.72 3.63 -31.98
CA THR A 101 -3.55 4.08 -33.37
C THR A 101 -4.79 3.86 -34.23
N THR A 102 -5.67 2.93 -33.84
CA THR A 102 -6.93 2.67 -34.52
C THR A 102 -8.05 2.32 -33.54
N PRO A 103 -9.32 2.60 -33.88
CA PRO A 103 -10.46 2.20 -33.05
C PRO A 103 -10.54 0.67 -32.86
N LYS A 104 -10.15 -0.10 -33.84
CA LYS A 104 -10.18 -1.56 -33.81
C LYS A 104 -9.18 -2.16 -32.80
N GLN A 105 -8.05 -1.49 -32.57
CA GLN A 105 -7.02 -1.90 -31.62
C GLN A 105 -7.43 -1.66 -30.16
N PHE A 106 -8.17 -0.59 -29.90
CA PHE A 106 -8.41 -0.05 -28.55
C PHE A 106 -8.95 -1.08 -27.54
N PRO A 107 -9.95 -1.94 -27.86
CA PRO A 107 -10.47 -2.92 -26.92
C PRO A 107 -9.40 -3.91 -26.41
N ARG A 108 -8.52 -4.38 -27.29
CA ARG A 108 -7.43 -5.29 -26.91
C ARG A 108 -6.33 -4.58 -26.13
N MET A 109 -6.02 -3.33 -26.46
CA MET A 109 -5.10 -2.51 -25.66
C MET A 109 -5.62 -2.30 -24.25
N LEU A 110 -6.89 -1.96 -24.10
CA LEU A 110 -7.52 -1.77 -22.79
C LEU A 110 -7.52 -3.08 -21.99
N GLN A 111 -7.80 -4.22 -22.63
CA GLN A 111 -7.67 -5.54 -21.99
C GLN A 111 -6.25 -5.78 -21.47
N SER A 112 -5.24 -5.54 -22.31
CA SER A 112 -3.82 -5.72 -21.92
C SER A 112 -3.42 -4.77 -20.79
N ALA A 113 -3.88 -3.51 -20.84
CA ALA A 113 -3.65 -2.52 -19.79
C ALA A 113 -4.25 -2.97 -18.45
N ILE A 114 -5.53 -3.37 -18.45
CA ILE A 114 -6.22 -3.87 -17.25
C ILE A 114 -5.52 -5.12 -16.71
N GLN A 115 -5.22 -6.08 -17.59
CA GLN A 115 -4.56 -7.32 -17.19
C GLN A 115 -3.17 -7.06 -16.57
N THR A 116 -2.41 -6.13 -17.16
CA THR A 116 -1.09 -5.73 -16.66
C THR A 116 -1.19 -5.04 -15.30
N ALA A 117 -2.11 -4.09 -15.14
CA ALA A 117 -2.31 -3.38 -13.88
C ALA A 117 -2.65 -4.33 -12.72
N ILE A 118 -3.53 -5.30 -12.97
CA ILE A 118 -3.95 -6.28 -11.97
C ILE A 118 -2.80 -7.24 -11.61
N THR A 119 -2.14 -7.82 -12.61
CA THR A 119 -1.14 -8.88 -12.38
C THR A 119 0.16 -8.33 -11.80
N ARG A 120 0.59 -7.14 -12.25
CA ARG A 120 1.80 -6.49 -11.74
C ARG A 120 1.55 -5.61 -10.51
N LYS A 121 0.28 -5.38 -10.15
CA LYS A 121 -0.14 -4.48 -9.07
C LYS A 121 0.49 -3.09 -9.25
N GLY A 122 -0.02 -2.33 -10.21
CA GLY A 122 0.48 -1.01 -10.53
C GLY A 122 -0.29 -0.34 -11.66
N VAL A 123 0.30 0.68 -12.25
CA VAL A 123 -0.35 1.57 -13.21
C VAL A 123 -0.23 1.07 -14.65
N ALA A 124 -1.31 1.22 -15.41
CA ALA A 124 -1.32 1.11 -16.86
C ALA A 124 -1.91 2.38 -17.47
N VAL A 125 -1.22 2.96 -18.44
CA VAL A 125 -1.64 4.18 -19.16
C VAL A 125 -2.03 3.84 -20.57
N VAL A 126 -3.19 4.35 -21.00
CA VAL A 126 -3.69 4.22 -22.38
C VAL A 126 -3.89 5.60 -22.96
N GLY A 127 -3.05 5.94 -23.93
CA GLY A 127 -3.19 7.18 -24.71
C GLY A 127 -4.35 7.06 -25.71
N LEU A 128 -5.30 8.01 -25.66
CA LEU A 128 -6.47 8.03 -26.52
C LEU A 128 -6.50 9.29 -27.38
N PRO A 129 -6.15 9.21 -28.68
CA PRO A 129 -6.25 10.34 -29.61
C PRO A 129 -7.68 10.86 -29.79
N GLY A 130 -7.82 12.18 -29.89
CA GLY A 130 -9.12 12.86 -29.95
C GLY A 130 -9.96 12.50 -31.17
N ASP A 131 -9.34 12.20 -32.30
CA ASP A 131 -10.00 11.71 -33.52
C ASP A 131 -10.47 10.25 -33.36
N LEU A 132 -9.68 9.38 -32.72
CA LEU A 132 -10.10 8.01 -32.41
C LEU A 132 -11.28 8.00 -31.42
N ALA A 133 -11.27 8.89 -30.43
CA ALA A 133 -12.36 9.00 -29.46
C ALA A 133 -13.71 9.42 -30.09
N LYS A 134 -13.68 9.99 -31.30
CA LYS A 134 -14.88 10.39 -32.08
C LYS A 134 -15.26 9.35 -33.16
N ALA A 135 -14.38 8.39 -33.43
CA ALA A 135 -14.63 7.37 -34.43
C ALA A 135 -15.76 6.42 -34.01
N SER A 136 -16.40 5.81 -35.00
CA SER A 136 -17.44 4.80 -34.74
C SER A 136 -16.84 3.62 -33.97
N ALA A 137 -17.57 3.17 -32.96
CA ALA A 137 -17.18 1.99 -32.21
C ALA A 137 -17.18 0.74 -33.13
N VAL A 138 -16.16 -0.06 -32.98
CA VAL A 138 -16.09 -1.38 -33.63
C VAL A 138 -16.72 -2.39 -32.67
N SER A 139 -17.46 -3.38 -33.22
CA SER A 139 -17.97 -4.48 -32.37
C SER A 139 -16.80 -5.15 -31.64
N VAL A 140 -16.91 -5.22 -30.32
CA VAL A 140 -15.92 -5.93 -29.51
C VAL A 140 -16.16 -7.42 -29.70
N ASP A 141 -15.12 -8.14 -30.12
CA ASP A 141 -15.14 -9.60 -30.13
C ASP A 141 -15.40 -10.10 -28.70
N SER A 142 -16.35 -11.02 -28.55
CA SER A 142 -16.67 -11.66 -27.27
C SER A 142 -15.49 -12.39 -26.61
N SER A 143 -14.38 -12.56 -27.34
CA SER A 143 -13.11 -13.11 -26.83
C SER A 143 -12.31 -12.13 -25.95
N VAL A 144 -12.63 -10.82 -25.94
CA VAL A 144 -11.94 -9.85 -25.07
C VAL A 144 -12.41 -10.06 -23.63
N ARG A 145 -11.56 -10.64 -22.81
CA ARG A 145 -11.87 -11.05 -21.44
C ARG A 145 -10.71 -10.79 -20.51
N ASN A 146 -10.99 -10.23 -19.32
CA ASN A 146 -9.99 -10.09 -18.26
C ASN A 146 -9.97 -11.33 -17.37
N TYR A 147 -8.77 -11.74 -16.94
CA TYR A 147 -8.54 -12.87 -16.07
C TYR A 147 -8.01 -12.38 -14.72
N PHE A 148 -8.66 -12.77 -13.63
CA PHE A 148 -8.33 -12.35 -12.27
C PHE A 148 -7.71 -13.50 -11.44
N THR A 149 -7.08 -14.45 -12.10
CA THR A 149 -6.36 -15.54 -11.42
C THR A 149 -5.13 -14.98 -10.70
N ARG A 150 -4.99 -15.35 -9.42
CA ARG A 150 -3.78 -15.08 -8.65
C ARG A 150 -2.99 -16.39 -8.52
N PRO A 151 -1.71 -16.43 -8.91
CA PRO A 151 -0.90 -17.59 -8.64
C PRO A 151 -0.69 -17.73 -7.13
N GLU A 152 -0.75 -18.95 -6.64
CA GLU A 152 -0.30 -19.31 -5.32
C GLU A 152 1.20 -19.61 -5.41
N VAL A 153 2.03 -18.89 -4.65
CA VAL A 153 3.48 -19.03 -4.68
C VAL A 153 3.93 -19.55 -3.32
N CYS A 154 4.46 -20.76 -3.31
CA CYS A 154 5.07 -21.37 -2.14
C CYS A 154 6.54 -21.66 -2.45
N PRO A 155 7.48 -21.40 -1.52
CA PRO A 155 8.87 -21.79 -1.68
C PRO A 155 9.04 -23.30 -1.85
N SER A 156 10.19 -23.73 -2.37
CA SER A 156 10.54 -25.14 -2.44
C SER A 156 10.68 -25.76 -1.04
N GLU A 157 10.51 -27.06 -0.94
CA GLU A 157 10.70 -27.78 0.34
C GLU A 157 12.15 -27.61 0.85
N GLU A 158 13.14 -27.60 -0.03
CA GLU A 158 14.53 -27.38 0.31
C GLU A 158 14.76 -26.00 0.95
N ASP A 159 14.18 -24.94 0.36
CA ASP A 159 14.26 -23.59 0.90
C ASP A 159 13.57 -23.49 2.28
N LEU A 160 12.41 -24.15 2.43
CA LEU A 160 11.68 -24.21 3.71
C LEU A 160 12.50 -24.93 4.80
N ILE A 161 13.18 -26.02 4.47
CA ILE A 161 14.07 -26.74 5.40
C ILE A 161 15.21 -25.82 5.86
N LEU A 162 15.88 -25.11 4.94
CA LEU A 162 16.96 -24.18 5.29
C LEU A 162 16.48 -23.08 6.26
N LEU A 163 15.28 -22.52 6.02
CA LEU A 163 14.71 -21.54 6.93
C LEU A 163 14.31 -22.15 8.27
N ALA A 164 13.72 -23.36 8.27
CA ALA A 164 13.35 -24.05 9.49
C ALA A 164 14.57 -24.36 10.36
N ASP A 165 15.66 -24.83 9.75
CA ASP A 165 16.93 -25.10 10.46
C ASP A 165 17.52 -23.83 11.08
N LEU A 166 17.49 -22.70 10.35
CA LEU A 166 17.92 -21.41 10.89
C LEU A 166 17.09 -21.03 12.12
N LEU A 167 15.75 -21.11 12.02
CA LEU A 167 14.84 -20.72 13.11
C LEU A 167 14.91 -21.69 14.30
N ASN A 168 15.07 -22.99 14.05
CA ASN A 168 15.19 -24.02 15.11
C ASN A 168 16.49 -23.88 15.90
N SER A 169 17.58 -23.43 15.26
CA SER A 169 18.93 -23.34 15.86
C SER A 169 19.19 -22.06 16.66
N HIS A 170 18.28 -21.07 16.67
CA HIS A 170 18.45 -19.80 17.37
C HIS A 170 17.28 -19.55 18.33
N GLU A 171 17.54 -18.94 19.49
CA GLU A 171 16.52 -18.71 20.51
C GLU A 171 15.83 -17.34 20.39
N ARG A 172 16.57 -16.28 20.04
CA ARG A 172 16.03 -14.92 19.96
C ARG A 172 15.68 -14.55 18.52
N ILE A 173 14.44 -14.71 18.18
CA ILE A 173 13.90 -14.41 16.83
C ILE A 173 12.92 -13.24 16.96
N THR A 174 12.98 -12.27 16.03
CA THR A 174 11.99 -11.19 15.87
C THR A 174 11.34 -11.26 14.51
N LEU A 175 10.02 -11.20 14.47
CA LEU A 175 9.26 -11.08 13.22
C LEU A 175 9.07 -9.60 12.87
N VAL A 176 9.32 -9.22 11.61
CA VAL A 176 9.01 -7.87 11.07
C VAL A 176 8.02 -7.99 9.95
N CYS A 177 6.78 -7.58 10.23
CA CYS A 177 5.64 -7.77 9.36
C CYS A 177 5.38 -6.53 8.50
N GLY A 178 5.26 -6.73 7.19
CA GLY A 178 4.84 -5.70 6.25
C GLY A 178 3.45 -5.91 5.68
N ILE A 179 3.13 -5.18 4.61
CA ILE A 179 1.84 -5.28 3.91
C ILE A 179 1.59 -6.67 3.31
N GLY A 180 2.64 -7.46 3.06
CA GLY A 180 2.50 -8.83 2.57
C GLY A 180 1.89 -9.80 3.59
N CYS A 181 1.74 -9.38 4.85
CA CYS A 181 1.02 -10.13 5.88
C CYS A 181 -0.51 -9.98 5.79
N ARG A 182 -1.04 -9.21 4.81
CA ARG A 182 -2.48 -9.08 4.59
C ARG A 182 -3.14 -10.45 4.38
N GLY A 183 -4.11 -10.77 5.25
CA GLY A 183 -4.79 -12.06 5.26
C GLY A 183 -3.98 -13.23 5.84
N ALA A 184 -2.86 -12.95 6.52
CA ALA A 184 -2.01 -13.92 7.19
C ALA A 184 -1.90 -13.68 8.71
N HIS A 185 -2.85 -12.97 9.30
CA HIS A 185 -2.84 -12.59 10.72
C HIS A 185 -2.71 -13.80 11.65
N GLU A 186 -3.59 -14.79 11.48
CA GLU A 186 -3.59 -16.00 12.30
C GLU A 186 -2.30 -16.80 12.17
N GLU A 187 -1.75 -16.87 10.95
CA GLU A 187 -0.49 -17.54 10.70
C GLU A 187 0.70 -16.83 11.37
N VAL A 188 0.70 -15.48 11.37
CA VAL A 188 1.73 -14.69 12.08
C VAL A 188 1.64 -14.94 13.58
N ILE A 189 0.44 -14.95 14.17
CA ILE A 189 0.24 -15.27 15.58
C ILE A 189 0.73 -16.69 15.91
N ALA A 190 0.33 -17.68 15.10
CA ALA A 190 0.75 -19.08 15.29
C ALA A 190 2.28 -19.25 15.17
N LEU A 191 2.93 -18.52 14.26
CA LEU A 191 4.37 -18.53 14.12
C LEU A 191 5.05 -17.89 15.32
N SER A 192 4.54 -16.77 15.81
CA SER A 192 5.04 -16.09 17.02
C SER A 192 4.90 -16.95 18.26
N GLU A 193 3.76 -17.60 18.44
CA GLU A 193 3.54 -18.58 19.53
C GLU A 193 4.54 -19.72 19.47
N LYS A 194 4.72 -20.31 18.28
CA LYS A 194 5.64 -21.44 18.06
C LYS A 194 7.08 -21.10 18.40
N LEU A 195 7.51 -19.86 18.11
CA LEU A 195 8.89 -19.39 18.24
C LEU A 195 9.14 -18.54 19.49
N ASN A 196 8.13 -18.25 20.33
CA ASN A 196 8.20 -17.22 21.37
C ASN A 196 8.79 -15.90 20.82
N ALA A 197 8.39 -15.50 19.61
CA ALA A 197 8.97 -14.39 18.87
C ALA A 197 8.11 -13.11 18.98
N PRO A 198 8.70 -11.96 19.37
CA PRO A 198 8.00 -10.68 19.30
C PRO A 198 7.71 -10.28 17.85
N VAL A 199 6.57 -9.59 17.66
CA VAL A 199 6.10 -9.08 16.36
C VAL A 199 6.28 -7.57 16.31
N ALA A 200 7.25 -7.12 15.53
CA ALA A 200 7.35 -5.75 15.08
C ALA A 200 6.70 -5.62 13.70
N TYR A 201 6.28 -4.41 13.33
CA TYR A 201 5.68 -4.19 12.01
C TYR A 201 6.10 -2.86 11.40
N THR A 202 6.01 -2.80 10.08
CA THR A 202 6.12 -1.55 9.34
C THR A 202 4.81 -0.80 9.38
N PHE A 203 4.80 0.50 9.04
CA PHE A 203 3.56 1.27 9.02
C PHE A 203 2.48 0.62 8.14
N LYS A 204 2.84 0.13 6.97
CA LYS A 204 1.89 -0.58 6.07
C LYS A 204 1.43 -1.94 6.60
N GLY A 205 2.21 -2.56 7.48
CA GLY A 205 1.85 -3.81 8.12
C GLY A 205 0.95 -3.65 9.36
N LYS A 206 0.89 -2.45 9.93
CA LYS A 206 0.18 -2.17 11.18
C LYS A 206 -1.24 -2.72 11.21
N MET A 207 -2.07 -2.33 10.23
CA MET A 207 -3.47 -2.72 10.21
C MET A 207 -3.70 -4.22 9.94
N GLU A 208 -2.66 -4.92 9.48
CA GLU A 208 -2.74 -6.33 9.15
C GLU A 208 -2.38 -7.25 10.33
N VAL A 209 -1.56 -6.77 11.30
CA VAL A 209 -0.99 -7.65 12.35
C VAL A 209 -1.09 -7.10 13.77
N GLN A 210 -1.51 -5.84 13.97
CA GLN A 210 -1.53 -5.24 15.32
C GLN A 210 -2.68 -5.76 16.18
N TYR A 211 -3.89 -5.90 15.63
CA TYR A 211 -5.08 -6.26 16.38
C TYR A 211 -4.97 -7.66 16.98
N GLU A 212 -5.54 -7.85 18.19
CA GLU A 212 -5.58 -9.15 18.88
C GLU A 212 -4.24 -9.90 18.87
N ASN A 213 -3.12 -9.19 18.95
CA ASN A 213 -1.77 -9.74 18.87
C ASN A 213 -1.06 -9.66 20.22
N PRO A 214 -0.97 -10.75 21.00
CA PRO A 214 -0.30 -10.76 22.29
C PRO A 214 1.23 -10.67 22.20
N TYR A 215 1.79 -10.81 20.99
CA TYR A 215 3.23 -10.77 20.73
C TYR A 215 3.69 -9.41 20.18
N GLU A 216 2.80 -8.43 20.10
CA GLU A 216 3.06 -7.12 19.52
C GLU A 216 4.13 -6.35 20.34
N VAL A 217 5.13 -5.82 19.63
CA VAL A 217 6.16 -4.93 20.22
C VAL A 217 6.23 -3.56 19.53
N GLY A 218 5.23 -3.25 18.73
CA GLY A 218 5.06 -1.96 18.07
C GLY A 218 5.76 -1.82 16.73
N MET A 219 5.62 -0.62 16.20
CA MET A 219 6.10 -0.27 14.87
C MET A 219 7.61 0.01 14.86
N THR A 220 8.28 -0.35 13.77
CA THR A 220 9.69 -0.05 13.50
C THR A 220 9.86 0.86 12.29
N GLY A 221 11.05 1.46 12.14
CA GLY A 221 11.41 2.39 11.06
C GLY A 221 11.29 3.86 11.47
N LEU A 222 11.23 4.76 10.46
CA LEU A 222 11.28 6.21 10.67
C LEU A 222 10.21 6.75 11.62
N LEU A 223 8.99 6.21 11.55
CA LEU A 223 7.87 6.56 12.44
C LEU A 223 7.77 5.65 13.66
N GLY A 224 8.70 4.71 13.78
CA GLY A 224 8.68 3.61 14.72
C GLY A 224 8.84 4.02 16.19
N MET A 225 8.83 3.00 17.01
CA MET A 225 8.94 3.08 18.46
C MET A 225 10.22 2.40 18.93
N PRO A 226 10.80 2.81 20.05
CA PRO A 226 12.00 2.17 20.60
C PRO A 226 11.84 0.66 20.77
N SER A 227 10.67 0.19 21.20
CA SER A 227 10.40 -1.24 21.41
C SER A 227 10.55 -2.07 20.14
N GLY A 228 9.98 -1.63 19.01
CA GLY A 228 10.13 -2.28 17.72
C GLY A 228 11.59 -2.28 17.22
N TYR A 229 12.29 -1.15 17.41
CA TYR A 229 13.70 -1.02 17.03
C TYR A 229 14.60 -1.98 17.82
N TYR A 230 14.53 -1.92 19.17
CA TYR A 230 15.37 -2.78 20.01
C TYR A 230 15.04 -4.26 19.89
N SER A 231 13.78 -4.61 19.60
CA SER A 231 13.39 -5.99 19.33
C SER A 231 14.14 -6.55 18.12
N MET A 232 14.33 -5.76 17.07
CA MET A 232 15.13 -6.19 15.90
C MET A 232 16.61 -6.31 16.23
N HIS A 233 17.20 -5.33 16.94
CA HIS A 233 18.63 -5.25 17.18
C HIS A 233 19.16 -6.21 18.27
N GLU A 234 18.29 -6.68 19.15
CA GLU A 234 18.65 -7.64 20.22
C GLU A 234 18.35 -9.10 19.83
N ALA A 235 17.77 -9.34 18.65
CA ALA A 235 17.54 -10.67 18.10
C ALA A 235 18.83 -11.33 17.62
N GLU A 236 18.82 -12.64 17.47
CA GLU A 236 19.83 -13.43 16.74
C GLU A 236 19.41 -13.59 15.28
N VAL A 237 18.08 -13.70 15.05
CA VAL A 237 17.49 -13.82 13.73
C VAL A 237 16.37 -12.81 13.57
N LEU A 238 16.41 -12.05 12.48
CA LEU A 238 15.33 -11.21 12.02
C LEU A 238 14.62 -11.92 10.87
N LEU A 239 13.33 -12.23 11.02
CA LEU A 239 12.50 -12.78 9.96
C LEU A 239 11.59 -11.68 9.39
N MET A 240 11.88 -11.21 8.18
CA MET A 240 11.12 -10.20 7.47
C MET A 240 10.00 -10.88 6.66
N LEU A 241 8.75 -10.53 6.96
CA LEU A 241 7.54 -11.12 6.38
C LEU A 241 6.82 -10.10 5.49
N GLY A 242 6.87 -10.30 4.18
CA GLY A 242 6.15 -9.47 3.21
C GLY A 242 6.51 -7.99 3.26
N THR A 243 7.76 -7.68 3.51
CA THR A 243 8.31 -6.32 3.52
C THR A 243 9.71 -6.28 2.92
N ASP A 244 9.98 -5.22 2.15
CA ASP A 244 11.34 -4.89 1.72
C ASP A 244 11.91 -3.70 2.52
N PHE A 245 11.26 -3.28 3.56
CA PHE A 245 11.61 -2.28 4.57
C PHE A 245 12.59 -1.18 4.09
N PRO A 246 12.10 0.00 3.62
CA PRO A 246 12.91 0.93 2.83
C PRO A 246 14.03 1.64 3.61
N TYR A 247 14.02 1.56 4.93
CA TYR A 247 14.93 2.30 5.81
C TYR A 247 16.11 1.42 6.27
N SER A 248 17.03 1.11 5.35
CA SER A 248 18.17 0.23 5.63
C SER A 248 18.97 0.62 6.89
N ALA A 249 19.08 1.93 7.19
CA ALA A 249 19.76 2.40 8.40
C ALA A 249 19.12 1.96 9.73
N PHE A 250 17.90 1.42 9.70
CA PHE A 250 17.23 0.86 10.89
C PHE A 250 17.36 -0.66 10.98
N LEU A 251 17.94 -1.31 9.97
CA LEU A 251 18.17 -2.76 10.01
C LEU A 251 19.48 -3.06 10.74
N PRO A 252 19.53 -4.12 11.54
CA PRO A 252 20.78 -4.54 12.19
C PRO A 252 21.76 -5.13 11.17
N ASP A 253 23.05 -4.92 11.40
CA ASP A 253 24.13 -5.39 10.50
C ASP A 253 24.74 -6.72 10.93
N ASP A 254 24.70 -7.05 12.24
CA ASP A 254 25.48 -8.13 12.83
C ASP A 254 24.62 -9.35 13.25
N ILE A 255 23.43 -9.52 12.67
CA ILE A 255 22.54 -10.64 12.95
C ILE A 255 22.16 -11.39 11.68
N LYS A 256 21.57 -12.58 11.84
CA LYS A 256 21.02 -13.32 10.70
C LYS A 256 19.72 -12.70 10.24
N ILE A 257 19.57 -12.53 8.92
CA ILE A 257 18.34 -12.01 8.33
C ILE A 257 17.77 -13.03 7.35
N ALA A 258 16.51 -13.40 7.57
CA ALA A 258 15.72 -14.16 6.61
C ALA A 258 14.58 -13.27 6.08
N GLN A 259 14.24 -13.42 4.81
CA GLN A 259 13.20 -12.62 4.16
C GLN A 259 12.26 -13.49 3.34
N ILE A 260 10.95 -13.30 3.51
CA ILE A 260 9.91 -13.89 2.68
C ILE A 260 9.19 -12.75 1.94
N ASP A 261 9.21 -12.76 0.61
CA ASP A 261 8.47 -11.81 -0.23
C ASP A 261 7.93 -12.52 -1.47
N ILE A 262 6.74 -12.13 -1.92
CA ILE A 262 6.13 -12.63 -3.15
C ILE A 262 6.87 -12.18 -4.42
N LYS A 263 7.69 -11.13 -4.31
CA LYS A 263 8.46 -10.52 -5.39
C LYS A 263 9.94 -10.86 -5.23
N PRO A 264 10.51 -11.79 -6.01
CA PRO A 264 11.90 -12.22 -5.85
C PRO A 264 12.90 -11.08 -6.03
N GLU A 265 12.60 -10.06 -6.84
CA GLU A 265 13.45 -8.90 -7.03
C GLU A 265 13.57 -7.99 -5.78
N ARG A 266 12.82 -8.27 -4.72
CA ARG A 266 12.91 -7.56 -3.44
C ARG A 266 13.78 -8.23 -2.41
N LEU A 267 14.06 -9.53 -2.60
CA LEU A 267 14.90 -10.30 -1.69
C LEU A 267 16.32 -9.73 -1.65
N GLY A 268 16.82 -9.44 -0.46
CA GLY A 268 18.17 -8.90 -0.26
C GLY A 268 18.40 -7.45 -0.72
N ARG A 269 17.37 -6.74 -1.19
CA ARG A 269 17.52 -5.41 -1.75
C ARG A 269 17.94 -4.34 -0.73
N ARG A 270 17.63 -4.53 0.55
CA ARG A 270 17.84 -3.55 1.62
C ARG A 270 18.80 -3.98 2.70
N ALA A 271 19.01 -5.27 2.85
CA ALA A 271 19.93 -5.86 3.82
C ALA A 271 20.65 -7.04 3.21
N LYS A 272 21.77 -7.42 3.81
CA LYS A 272 22.43 -8.71 3.51
C LYS A 272 21.56 -9.81 4.10
N VAL A 273 20.76 -10.46 3.25
CA VAL A 273 19.86 -11.54 3.64
C VAL A 273 20.61 -12.87 3.59
N ASP A 274 20.61 -13.64 4.67
CA ASP A 274 21.21 -14.98 4.72
C ASP A 274 20.32 -16.02 4.01
N ILE A 275 18.97 -15.90 4.17
CA ILE A 275 17.99 -16.78 3.52
C ILE A 275 16.85 -15.95 2.94
N GLY A 276 16.66 -16.01 1.63
CA GLY A 276 15.58 -15.32 0.92
C GLY A 276 14.63 -16.31 0.26
N LEU A 277 13.34 -16.28 0.61
CA LEU A 277 12.31 -17.16 0.06
C LEU A 277 11.31 -16.37 -0.76
N CYS A 278 11.10 -16.79 -2.01
CA CYS A 278 10.02 -16.25 -2.84
C CYS A 278 8.73 -17.00 -2.54
N GLY A 279 7.75 -16.33 -1.89
CA GLY A 279 6.49 -16.96 -1.53
C GLY A 279 5.48 -16.00 -0.95
N ASP A 280 4.23 -16.41 -0.98
CA ASP A 280 3.14 -15.79 -0.22
C ASP A 280 3.38 -16.05 1.27
N VAL A 281 3.24 -15.00 2.11
CA VAL A 281 3.53 -15.08 3.55
C VAL A 281 2.66 -16.13 4.23
N LYS A 282 1.35 -16.15 3.94
CA LYS A 282 0.41 -17.09 4.55
C LYS A 282 0.77 -18.53 4.24
N MET A 283 0.93 -18.84 2.96
CA MET A 283 1.26 -20.20 2.51
C MET A 283 2.62 -20.66 3.02
N THR A 284 3.60 -19.76 3.01
CA THR A 284 4.95 -20.07 3.49
C THR A 284 4.95 -20.38 4.99
N ILE A 285 4.25 -19.58 5.80
CA ILE A 285 4.14 -19.86 7.24
C ILE A 285 3.41 -21.17 7.50
N GLN A 286 2.29 -21.45 6.80
CA GLN A 286 1.57 -22.72 6.95
C GLN A 286 2.44 -23.95 6.66
N ALA A 287 3.29 -23.87 5.63
CA ALA A 287 4.24 -24.94 5.33
C ALA A 287 5.34 -25.04 6.42
N LEU A 288 5.89 -23.90 6.83
CA LEU A 288 7.00 -23.80 7.79
C LEU A 288 6.62 -24.30 9.20
N LEU A 289 5.40 -24.01 9.67
CA LEU A 289 4.92 -24.39 11.02
C LEU A 289 5.04 -25.90 11.30
N ARG A 290 4.99 -26.74 10.28
CA ARG A 290 5.12 -28.21 10.40
C ARG A 290 6.57 -28.65 10.63
N MET A 291 7.54 -27.81 10.30
CA MET A 291 8.97 -28.08 10.36
C MET A 291 9.64 -27.46 11.61
N LEU A 292 8.90 -26.56 12.31
CA LEU A 292 9.43 -25.85 13.47
C LEU A 292 9.21 -26.62 14.76
N THR A 293 10.21 -26.59 15.63
CA THR A 293 10.15 -27.05 17.01
C THR A 293 9.66 -25.93 17.90
N PRO A 294 8.63 -26.15 18.76
CA PRO A 294 8.19 -25.14 19.70
C PRO A 294 9.31 -24.75 20.67
N LYS A 295 9.51 -23.44 20.85
CA LYS A 295 10.46 -22.91 21.81
C LYS A 295 9.85 -22.84 23.20
N THR A 296 10.64 -23.13 24.23
CA THR A 296 10.21 -23.13 25.63
C THR A 296 10.71 -21.91 26.40
N ASP A 297 11.79 -21.28 25.95
CA ASP A 297 12.30 -20.04 26.56
C ASP A 297 11.55 -18.83 25.97
N ASP A 298 10.84 -18.10 26.83
CA ASP A 298 10.11 -16.88 26.47
C ASP A 298 10.79 -15.60 27.04
N THR A 299 11.96 -15.73 27.64
CA THR A 299 12.67 -14.63 28.31
C THR A 299 12.88 -13.42 27.38
N PHE A 300 13.26 -13.68 26.12
CA PHE A 300 13.45 -12.63 25.12
C PHE A 300 12.12 -11.93 24.77
N LEU A 301 11.07 -12.69 24.51
CA LEU A 301 9.74 -12.19 24.23
C LEU A 301 9.23 -11.30 25.39
N LEU A 302 9.25 -11.80 26.62
CA LEU A 302 8.78 -11.07 27.80
C LEU A 302 9.54 -9.76 28.01
N LYS A 303 10.85 -9.75 27.76
CA LYS A 303 11.66 -8.52 27.79
C LYS A 303 11.17 -7.47 26.80
N GLN A 304 10.88 -7.88 25.54
CA GLN A 304 10.45 -6.95 24.51
C GLN A 304 9.01 -6.47 24.75
N LEU A 305 8.12 -7.34 25.19
CA LEU A 305 6.76 -6.97 25.58
C LEU A 305 6.76 -5.95 26.72
N LYS A 306 7.59 -6.16 27.76
CA LYS A 306 7.73 -5.18 28.86
C LYS A 306 8.17 -3.81 28.35
N ARG A 307 9.15 -3.77 27.43
CA ARG A 307 9.58 -2.50 26.82
C ARG A 307 8.44 -1.83 26.04
N TYR A 308 7.62 -2.61 25.35
CA TYR A 308 6.47 -2.07 24.63
C TYR A 308 5.40 -1.51 25.58
N GLU A 309 5.16 -2.17 26.71
CA GLU A 309 4.27 -1.62 27.75
C GLU A 309 4.76 -0.26 28.30
N GLU A 310 6.07 -0.08 28.45
CA GLU A 310 6.65 1.21 28.86
C GLU A 310 6.40 2.27 27.76
N VAL A 311 6.65 1.95 26.50
CA VAL A 311 6.36 2.84 25.36
C VAL A 311 4.87 3.22 25.31
N LYS A 312 3.96 2.27 25.51
CA LYS A 312 2.51 2.54 25.53
C LYS A 312 2.14 3.52 26.65
N LYS A 313 2.74 3.38 27.84
CA LYS A 313 2.53 4.32 28.97
C LYS A 313 3.02 5.73 28.62
N ASP A 314 4.17 5.83 27.99
CA ASP A 314 4.73 7.12 27.55
C ASP A 314 3.82 7.78 26.51
N LEU A 315 3.37 7.04 25.50
CA LEU A 315 2.42 7.55 24.50
C LEU A 315 1.10 8.00 25.15
N ALA A 316 0.55 7.21 26.08
CA ALA A 316 -0.68 7.55 26.80
C ALA A 316 -0.54 8.81 27.69
N ALA A 317 0.66 9.16 28.13
CA ALA A 317 0.89 10.39 28.86
C ALA A 317 0.66 11.66 28.03
N TYR A 318 0.87 11.59 26.70
CA TYR A 318 0.62 12.69 25.77
C TYR A 318 -0.86 12.83 25.38
N THR A 319 -1.69 11.82 25.60
CA THR A 319 -3.12 11.86 25.24
C THR A 319 -4.00 12.48 26.34
N LYS A 320 -3.43 12.98 27.43
CA LYS A 320 -4.18 13.62 28.51
C LYS A 320 -4.45 15.08 28.16
N ASP A 321 -5.70 15.51 28.31
CA ASP A 321 -6.03 16.93 28.27
C ASP A 321 -5.32 17.65 29.45
N LYS A 322 -4.48 18.61 29.09
CA LYS A 322 -3.74 19.41 30.10
C LYS A 322 -4.52 20.64 30.56
N GLY A 323 -5.74 20.84 30.07
CA GLY A 323 -6.57 21.98 30.45
C GLY A 323 -6.01 23.35 30.08
N GLU A 324 -4.98 23.40 29.19
CA GLU A 324 -4.41 24.66 28.71
C GLU A 324 -5.37 25.33 27.72
N VAL A 325 -5.87 26.48 28.11
CA VAL A 325 -6.73 27.29 27.22
C VAL A 325 -5.93 27.64 25.95
N ASN A 326 -6.48 27.30 24.78
CA ASN A 326 -5.94 27.57 23.44
C ASN A 326 -4.79 26.66 22.95
N LYS A 327 -4.53 25.49 23.58
CA LYS A 327 -3.54 24.53 23.07
C LYS A 327 -4.12 23.13 23.07
N ILE A 328 -4.64 22.70 21.93
CA ILE A 328 -5.07 21.31 21.74
C ILE A 328 -3.84 20.48 21.37
N GLN A 329 -3.60 19.40 22.13
CA GLN A 329 -2.53 18.44 21.85
C GLN A 329 -2.99 17.52 20.68
N PRO A 330 -2.23 17.41 19.60
CA PRO A 330 -2.59 16.52 18.49
C PRO A 330 -2.76 15.06 18.89
N GLU A 331 -1.98 14.60 19.86
CA GLU A 331 -2.05 13.25 20.42
C GLU A 331 -3.39 12.99 21.15
N TYR A 332 -3.91 13.99 21.86
CA TYR A 332 -5.24 13.94 22.45
C TYR A 332 -6.32 13.83 21.38
N VAL A 333 -6.25 14.68 20.34
CA VAL A 333 -7.20 14.62 19.20
C VAL A 333 -7.19 13.25 18.56
N MET A 334 -6.01 12.67 18.29
CA MET A 334 -5.89 11.35 17.70
C MET A 334 -6.47 10.24 18.58
N SER A 335 -6.25 10.33 19.90
CA SER A 335 -6.84 9.40 20.86
C SER A 335 -8.36 9.47 20.87
N GLU A 336 -8.95 10.65 20.74
CA GLU A 336 -10.41 10.80 20.65
C GLU A 336 -10.96 10.33 19.29
N ILE A 337 -10.25 10.60 18.19
CA ILE A 337 -10.60 10.07 16.86
C ILE A 337 -10.59 8.53 16.90
N ASP A 338 -9.57 7.93 17.50
CA ASP A 338 -9.48 6.46 17.59
C ASP A 338 -10.67 5.87 18.34
N LYS A 339 -11.04 6.43 19.49
CA LYS A 339 -12.16 5.99 20.35
C LYS A 339 -13.54 6.16 19.67
N LEU A 340 -13.71 7.25 18.91
CA LEU A 340 -15.00 7.62 18.31
C LEU A 340 -15.20 7.03 16.92
N SER A 341 -14.14 6.50 16.31
CA SER A 341 -14.22 5.91 14.98
C SER A 341 -14.79 4.48 15.03
N SER A 342 -15.57 4.14 14.00
CA SER A 342 -16.14 2.79 13.86
C SER A 342 -15.04 1.73 13.71
N ASP A 343 -15.39 0.49 14.05
CA ASP A 343 -14.47 -0.65 13.97
C ASP A 343 -14.05 -1.02 12.56
N ASP A 344 -14.73 -0.46 11.56
CA ASP A 344 -14.44 -0.65 10.14
C ASP A 344 -14.06 0.66 9.42
N ALA A 345 -13.72 1.72 10.15
CA ALA A 345 -13.37 3.01 9.59
C ALA A 345 -12.20 2.93 8.60
N VAL A 346 -12.25 3.78 7.58
CA VAL A 346 -11.11 4.01 6.67
C VAL A 346 -10.45 5.34 7.03
N PHE A 347 -9.20 5.28 7.40
CA PHE A 347 -8.38 6.46 7.62
C PHE A 347 -7.52 6.75 6.40
N THR A 348 -7.46 8.02 6.00
CA THR A 348 -6.49 8.50 5.02
C THR A 348 -5.61 9.55 5.66
N VAL A 349 -4.30 9.46 5.47
CA VAL A 349 -3.34 10.32 6.18
C VAL A 349 -2.40 11.02 5.20
N ASP A 350 -2.22 12.33 5.40
CA ASP A 350 -1.23 13.11 4.66
C ASP A 350 0.19 12.82 5.14
N THR A 351 1.15 12.98 4.23
CA THR A 351 2.56 12.97 4.58
C THR A 351 2.88 14.16 5.48
N GLY A 352 3.54 13.88 6.61
CA GLY A 352 3.90 14.88 7.61
C GLY A 352 3.56 14.41 9.03
N MET A 353 3.30 15.35 9.95
CA MET A 353 3.01 15.02 11.34
C MET A 353 1.69 14.26 11.53
N THR A 354 0.70 14.48 10.68
CA THR A 354 -0.55 13.71 10.65
C THR A 354 -0.30 12.22 10.49
N CYS A 355 0.67 11.86 9.63
CA CYS A 355 1.11 10.48 9.44
C CYS A 355 1.73 9.90 10.73
N VAL A 356 2.56 10.67 11.43
CA VAL A 356 3.19 10.25 12.70
C VAL A 356 2.14 9.98 13.77
N TRP A 357 1.19 10.90 13.93
CA TRP A 357 0.12 10.74 14.92
C TRP A 357 -0.82 9.60 14.55
N GLY A 358 -1.24 9.48 13.29
CA GLY A 358 -2.03 8.35 12.82
C GLY A 358 -1.34 7.00 13.04
N ALA A 359 -0.04 6.93 12.74
CA ALA A 359 0.77 5.73 12.96
C ALA A 359 0.83 5.28 14.42
N ARG A 360 0.90 6.22 15.36
CA ARG A 360 1.13 5.94 16.77
C ARG A 360 -0.15 5.75 17.58
N TYR A 361 -1.22 6.46 17.25
CA TYR A 361 -2.42 6.54 18.08
C TYR A 361 -3.65 5.83 17.52
N LEU A 362 -3.80 5.69 16.21
CA LEU A 362 -4.90 4.90 15.65
C LEU A 362 -4.62 3.40 15.79
N GLN A 363 -5.58 2.67 16.33
CA GLN A 363 -5.46 1.23 16.57
C GLN A 363 -6.09 0.40 15.45
N ALA A 364 -5.50 -0.74 15.15
CA ALA A 364 -6.09 -1.72 14.27
C ALA A 364 -7.20 -2.52 14.98
N THR A 365 -8.23 -2.89 14.24
CA THR A 365 -9.36 -3.72 14.72
C THR A 365 -9.54 -5.00 13.89
N GLY A 366 -8.70 -5.18 12.85
CA GLY A 366 -8.88 -6.22 11.83
C GLY A 366 -9.77 -5.79 10.67
N ASN A 367 -10.61 -4.76 10.85
CA ASN A 367 -11.51 -4.25 9.81
C ASN A 367 -11.19 -2.82 9.36
N ARG A 368 -10.46 -2.05 10.17
CA ARG A 368 -10.00 -0.71 9.82
C ARG A 368 -8.97 -0.73 8.72
N HIS A 369 -9.00 0.26 7.85
CA HIS A 369 -7.98 0.47 6.82
C HIS A 369 -7.28 1.82 7.03
N MET A 370 -6.01 1.88 6.68
CA MET A 370 -5.24 3.12 6.66
C MET A 370 -4.54 3.27 5.32
N LEU A 371 -4.83 4.36 4.63
CA LEU A 371 -4.24 4.74 3.36
C LEU A 371 -3.37 5.97 3.51
N GLY A 372 -2.35 6.09 2.68
CA GLY A 372 -1.46 7.25 2.64
C GLY A 372 -0.38 7.06 1.60
N SER A 373 0.35 8.11 1.30
CA SER A 373 1.46 8.10 0.35
C SER A 373 2.75 7.57 0.99
N PHE A 374 2.71 6.35 1.57
CA PHE A 374 3.78 5.83 2.41
C PHE A 374 5.08 5.47 1.67
N ASN A 375 5.02 5.27 0.37
CA ASN A 375 6.19 4.93 -0.45
C ASN A 375 6.62 6.06 -1.40
N HIS A 376 5.72 7.00 -1.70
CA HIS A 376 5.99 8.15 -2.55
C HIS A 376 6.20 9.42 -1.72
N GLY A 377 5.47 9.57 -0.62
CA GLY A 377 5.67 10.66 0.34
C GLY A 377 5.05 11.97 -0.09
N SER A 378 3.98 11.94 -0.90
CA SER A 378 3.30 13.15 -1.34
C SER A 378 2.47 13.79 -0.24
N MET A 379 2.45 15.12 -0.21
CA MET A 379 1.41 15.91 0.47
C MET A 379 0.10 15.86 -0.33
N ALA A 380 -0.99 16.30 0.24
CA ALA A 380 -2.30 16.43 -0.41
C ALA A 380 -2.97 15.11 -0.84
N ASN A 381 -2.47 13.97 -0.41
CA ASN A 381 -3.04 12.66 -0.76
C ASN A 381 -4.27 12.28 0.08
N ALA A 382 -4.38 12.77 1.33
CA ALA A 382 -5.40 12.30 2.27
C ALA A 382 -6.82 12.63 1.81
N LEU A 383 -7.11 13.87 1.43
CA LEU A 383 -8.43 14.27 0.95
C LEU A 383 -8.85 13.50 -0.31
N PRO A 384 -8.04 13.46 -1.38
CA PRO A 384 -8.35 12.67 -2.57
C PRO A 384 -8.55 11.17 -2.30
N GLN A 385 -7.71 10.57 -1.47
CA GLN A 385 -7.87 9.18 -1.09
C GLN A 385 -9.16 8.94 -0.28
N ALA A 386 -9.58 9.90 0.56
CA ALA A 386 -10.83 9.82 1.28
C ALA A 386 -12.04 9.88 0.33
N ILE A 387 -11.99 10.72 -0.71
CA ILE A 387 -13.01 10.76 -1.76
C ILE A 387 -13.12 9.37 -2.42
N GLY A 388 -12.01 8.77 -2.82
CA GLY A 388 -11.98 7.42 -3.40
C GLY A 388 -12.52 6.35 -2.45
N ALA A 389 -12.17 6.42 -1.17
CA ALA A 389 -12.64 5.50 -0.14
C ALA A 389 -14.15 5.60 0.08
N ALA A 390 -14.70 6.82 0.19
CA ALA A 390 -16.12 7.05 0.36
C ALA A 390 -16.96 6.62 -0.85
N LEU A 391 -16.38 6.71 -2.05
CA LEU A 391 -17.03 6.22 -3.27
C LEU A 391 -17.00 4.69 -3.36
N ALA A 392 -15.92 4.06 -2.89
CA ALA A 392 -15.78 2.60 -2.87
C ALA A 392 -16.67 1.94 -1.81
N TYR A 393 -16.80 2.58 -0.66
CA TYR A 393 -17.56 2.09 0.49
C TYR A 393 -18.48 3.20 1.06
N PRO A 394 -19.63 3.46 0.43
CA PRO A 394 -20.52 4.57 0.81
C PRO A 394 -21.06 4.49 2.25
N ASP A 395 -21.15 3.29 2.81
CA ASP A 395 -21.72 3.04 4.14
C ASP A 395 -20.66 3.00 5.26
N ARG A 396 -19.38 3.13 4.91
CA ARG A 396 -18.30 3.12 5.90
C ARG A 396 -17.91 4.54 6.29
N GLN A 397 -17.53 4.70 7.55
CA GLN A 397 -16.92 5.94 8.03
C GLN A 397 -15.55 6.13 7.38
N VAL A 398 -15.34 7.31 6.77
CA VAL A 398 -14.06 7.73 6.21
C VAL A 398 -13.57 8.96 6.95
N VAL A 399 -12.35 8.91 7.46
CA VAL A 399 -11.72 10.00 8.21
C VAL A 399 -10.44 10.43 7.50
N ALA A 400 -10.42 11.65 6.97
CA ALA A 400 -9.23 12.23 6.33
C ALA A 400 -8.43 13.04 7.35
N LEU A 401 -7.19 12.64 7.58
CA LEU A 401 -6.23 13.35 8.43
C LEU A 401 -5.32 14.20 7.54
N CYS A 402 -5.75 15.41 7.29
CA CYS A 402 -5.06 16.36 6.42
C CYS A 402 -4.19 17.32 7.22
N GLY A 403 -2.96 17.56 6.75
CA GLY A 403 -2.21 18.74 7.15
C GLY A 403 -2.79 20.00 6.46
N GLU A 404 -2.66 21.17 7.06
CA GLU A 404 -3.18 22.43 6.49
C GLU A 404 -2.58 22.70 5.10
N GLY A 405 -1.29 22.43 4.93
CA GLY A 405 -0.61 22.59 3.64
C GLY A 405 -1.13 21.62 2.59
N GLY A 406 -1.27 20.33 2.93
CA GLY A 406 -1.82 19.32 2.04
C GLY A 406 -3.27 19.58 1.67
N LEU A 407 -4.10 19.94 2.66
CA LEU A 407 -5.50 20.27 2.43
C LEU A 407 -5.65 21.46 1.47
N SER A 408 -4.83 22.49 1.63
CA SER A 408 -4.91 23.69 0.78
C SER A 408 -4.61 23.41 -0.69
N MET A 409 -3.77 22.39 -1.00
CA MET A 409 -3.40 22.04 -2.37
C MET A 409 -4.57 21.42 -3.17
N THR A 410 -5.45 20.65 -2.53
CA THR A 410 -6.58 19.96 -3.16
C THR A 410 -7.95 20.34 -2.60
N PHE A 411 -8.02 21.44 -1.86
CA PHE A 411 -9.25 21.89 -1.21
C PHE A 411 -10.41 22.23 -2.18
N GLY A 412 -10.09 22.41 -3.45
CA GLY A 412 -11.07 22.66 -4.50
C GLY A 412 -11.95 21.47 -4.86
N ASP A 413 -11.50 20.25 -4.58
CA ASP A 413 -12.17 18.99 -4.90
C ASP A 413 -13.03 18.47 -3.75
#